data_53f0d6e334a8f355f6157e29289fb45f
#
_entry.id   53f0d6e334a8f355f6157e29289fb45f
#
_cell.length_a   1.000
_cell.length_b   1.000
_cell.length_c   1.000
_cell.angle_alpha   90.00
_cell.angle_beta   90.00
_cell.angle_gamma   90.00
#
_symmetry.space_group_name_H-M   'P 1'
#
loop_
_entity.id
_entity.type
_entity.pdbx_description
1 polymer ?
#
loop_
_entity_poly.entity_id
_entity_poly.type
_entity_poly.pdbx_seq_one_letter_code
_entity_poly.pdbx_strand_id
1 'polypeptide(L)'
;MGKIIAVANQKGGVGKTTTTVNLAASLGVLEKKILLIDADPQANATSGLGVVVDEVTNGSYQLLEHTQPVEKTIIGTDSPNVDLIPAHIDLVAIEIELVDQDQREYMLKKAIEPIRSQYDYILIDCAPSLGLLTLNALTAADSVIIPIQCEYFALEGLGKLLNTIKSVQRIHNPELDIEGMLLTMYDPRLRLSNQVLDEVKKHFSEMVFETIIQRNVRLSEAPSFGESIIKYDASSKGAENYLSLAHELLQKNRQAV
;
A
#
# COMPACT_ATOMS: atom_id res chain seq x y z
N MET A 1 -3.32 0.28 19.32
CA MET A 1 -2.98 -0.87 18.49
C MET A 1 -2.65 -0.34 17.11
N GLY A 2 -1.56 -0.79 16.46
CA GLY A 2 -1.17 -0.29 15.14
C GLY A 2 -2.27 -0.51 14.10
N LYS A 3 -2.52 0.48 13.25
CA LYS A 3 -3.51 0.37 12.18
C LYS A 3 -2.89 -0.26 10.93
N ILE A 4 -3.52 -1.30 10.40
CA ILE A 4 -3.07 -2.02 9.21
C ILE A 4 -3.84 -1.50 8.00
N ILE A 5 -3.14 -0.99 7.00
CA ILE A 5 -3.72 -0.41 5.79
C ILE A 5 -3.15 -1.10 4.55
N ALA A 6 -4.00 -1.76 3.76
CA ALA A 6 -3.60 -2.28 2.46
C ALA A 6 -3.71 -1.18 1.39
N VAL A 7 -2.75 -1.13 0.45
CA VAL A 7 -2.82 -0.25 -0.72
C VAL A 7 -3.05 -1.13 -1.94
N ALA A 8 -4.28 -1.16 -2.43
CA ALA A 8 -4.72 -2.13 -3.42
C ALA A 8 -5.45 -1.51 -4.61
N ASN A 9 -5.18 -2.02 -5.79
CA ASN A 9 -5.98 -1.82 -7.01
C ASN A 9 -5.60 -2.93 -8.01
N GLN A 10 -6.61 -3.46 -8.71
CA GLN A 10 -6.42 -4.49 -9.74
C GLN A 10 -5.62 -3.98 -10.95
N LYS A 11 -5.74 -2.68 -11.27
CA LYS A 11 -5.04 -2.06 -12.39
C LYS A 11 -3.56 -1.86 -12.04
N GLY A 12 -2.65 -2.31 -12.91
CA GLY A 12 -1.23 -1.98 -12.84
C GLY A 12 -0.97 -0.51 -13.14
N GLY A 13 0.12 0.04 -12.60
CA GLY A 13 0.57 1.40 -12.93
C GLY A 13 -0.28 2.55 -12.37
N VAL A 14 -1.18 2.30 -11.41
CA VAL A 14 -2.01 3.35 -10.78
C VAL A 14 -1.32 4.06 -9.61
N GLY A 15 -0.09 3.70 -9.29
CA GLY A 15 0.68 4.30 -8.20
C GLY A 15 0.49 3.64 -6.83
N LYS A 16 0.18 2.34 -6.76
CA LYS A 16 0.11 1.59 -5.49
C LYS A 16 1.43 1.69 -4.72
N THR A 17 2.48 1.13 -5.28
CA THR A 17 3.82 1.12 -4.69
C THR A 17 4.34 2.53 -4.42
N THR A 18 4.16 3.46 -5.37
CA THR A 18 4.52 4.87 -5.18
C THR A 18 3.80 5.46 -3.97
N THR A 19 2.51 5.14 -3.79
CA THR A 19 1.73 5.60 -2.64
C THR A 19 2.22 4.95 -1.36
N THR A 20 2.41 3.63 -1.35
CA THR A 20 2.82 2.90 -0.14
C THR A 20 4.17 3.39 0.38
N VAL A 21 5.18 3.48 -0.50
CA VAL A 21 6.54 3.95 -0.15
C VAL A 21 6.53 5.40 0.34
N ASN A 22 5.87 6.30 -0.41
CA ASN A 22 5.94 7.72 -0.08
C ASN A 22 5.03 8.12 1.07
N LEU A 23 3.91 7.43 1.29
CA LEU A 23 3.09 7.59 2.49
C LEU A 23 3.82 7.07 3.72
N ALA A 24 4.49 5.90 3.64
CA ALA A 24 5.33 5.37 4.72
C ALA A 24 6.41 6.37 5.13
N ALA A 25 7.18 6.88 4.17
CA ALA A 25 8.23 7.86 4.41
C ALA A 25 7.66 9.17 4.98
N SER A 26 6.51 9.64 4.49
CA SER A 26 5.85 10.86 4.99
C SER A 26 5.36 10.70 6.42
N LEU A 27 4.76 9.57 6.76
CA LEU A 27 4.36 9.26 8.15
C LEU A 27 5.57 9.11 9.05
N GLY A 28 6.66 8.49 8.57
CA GLY A 28 7.90 8.32 9.31
C GLY A 28 8.56 9.66 9.69
N VAL A 29 8.60 10.66 8.80
CA VAL A 29 9.10 12.01 9.13
C VAL A 29 8.16 12.77 10.06
N LEU A 30 6.88 12.39 10.14
CA LEU A 30 5.90 12.86 11.12
C LEU A 30 5.96 12.04 12.43
N GLU A 31 7.08 11.40 12.70
CA GLU A 31 7.40 10.67 13.94
C GLU A 31 6.46 9.48 14.23
N LYS A 32 5.88 8.86 13.19
CA LYS A 32 5.13 7.61 13.30
C LYS A 32 6.04 6.43 13.05
N LYS A 33 5.91 5.37 13.85
CA LYS A 33 6.56 4.09 13.62
C LYS A 33 5.81 3.31 12.55
N ILE A 34 6.44 3.05 11.42
CA ILE A 34 5.84 2.42 10.25
C ILE A 34 6.52 1.09 9.95
N LEU A 35 5.72 0.06 9.70
CA LEU A 35 6.16 -1.13 9.00
C LEU A 35 5.55 -1.12 7.61
N LEU A 36 6.38 -1.21 6.58
CA LEU A 36 5.94 -1.46 5.22
C LEU A 36 6.14 -2.94 4.90
N ILE A 37 5.09 -3.59 4.40
CA ILE A 37 5.15 -4.98 3.93
C ILE A 37 5.01 -4.95 2.41
N ASP A 38 6.03 -5.38 1.70
CA ASP A 38 5.97 -5.58 0.26
C ASP A 38 5.35 -6.94 -0.03
N ALA A 39 4.12 -6.96 -0.54
CA ALA A 39 3.36 -8.16 -0.90
C ALA A 39 3.21 -8.32 -2.43
N ASP A 40 4.09 -7.67 -3.20
CA ASP A 40 4.18 -7.83 -4.65
C ASP A 40 5.47 -8.61 -5.01
N PRO A 41 5.39 -9.75 -5.71
CA PRO A 41 6.56 -10.49 -6.17
C PRO A 41 7.53 -9.67 -7.04
N GLN A 42 7.07 -8.55 -7.61
CA GLN A 42 7.93 -7.63 -8.36
C GLN A 42 8.89 -6.83 -7.47
N ALA A 43 8.71 -6.86 -6.15
CA ALA A 43 9.56 -6.23 -5.14
C ALA A 43 9.85 -4.72 -5.39
N ASN A 44 8.86 -4.01 -5.95
CA ASN A 44 9.03 -2.60 -6.30
C ASN A 44 9.08 -1.69 -5.06
N ALA A 45 8.38 -2.03 -3.97
CA ALA A 45 8.47 -1.27 -2.72
C ALA A 45 9.82 -1.53 -2.04
N THR A 46 10.32 -2.76 -2.13
CA THR A 46 11.63 -3.18 -1.63
C THR A 46 12.76 -2.37 -2.29
N SER A 47 12.83 -2.38 -3.62
CA SER A 47 13.81 -1.60 -4.37
C SER A 47 13.63 -0.09 -4.20
N GLY A 48 12.37 0.38 -4.12
CA GLY A 48 12.03 1.79 -3.91
C GLY A 48 12.45 2.36 -2.55
N LEU A 49 12.79 1.51 -1.59
CA LEU A 49 13.38 1.87 -0.30
C LEU A 49 14.89 1.57 -0.21
N GLY A 50 15.55 1.28 -1.34
CA GLY A 50 16.99 1.12 -1.44
C GLY A 50 17.52 -0.26 -1.08
N VAL A 51 16.64 -1.26 -0.93
CA VAL A 51 17.06 -2.63 -0.65
C VAL A 51 17.37 -3.36 -1.95
N VAL A 52 18.53 -4.02 -2.00
CA VAL A 52 18.94 -4.85 -3.14
C VAL A 52 18.15 -6.16 -3.11
N VAL A 53 17.23 -6.32 -4.05
CA VAL A 53 16.27 -7.43 -4.06
C VAL A 53 16.95 -8.80 -4.08
N ASP A 54 18.04 -8.95 -4.85
CA ASP A 54 18.80 -10.21 -4.96
C ASP A 54 19.52 -10.62 -3.66
N GLU A 55 19.65 -9.70 -2.69
CA GLU A 55 20.25 -9.97 -1.37
C GLU A 55 19.20 -10.31 -0.30
N VAL A 56 17.90 -10.27 -0.65
CA VAL A 56 16.82 -10.60 0.27
C VAL A 56 16.80 -12.10 0.55
N THR A 57 17.10 -12.49 1.77
CA THR A 57 17.08 -13.89 2.23
C THR A 57 15.87 -14.22 3.08
N ASN A 58 15.29 -13.22 3.75
CA ASN A 58 14.08 -13.34 4.56
C ASN A 58 13.15 -12.18 4.27
N GLY A 59 11.90 -12.46 3.97
CA GLY A 59 10.93 -11.45 3.59
C GLY A 59 9.50 -11.98 3.62
N SER A 60 8.65 -11.41 2.78
CA SER A 60 7.22 -11.74 2.71
C SER A 60 6.95 -13.20 2.34
N TYR A 61 7.85 -13.84 1.59
CA TYR A 61 7.74 -15.28 1.30
C TYR A 61 7.85 -16.10 2.59
N GLN A 62 8.96 -15.96 3.35
CA GLN A 62 9.19 -16.71 4.59
C GLN A 62 8.16 -16.36 5.67
N LEU A 63 7.67 -15.11 5.66
CA LEU A 63 6.61 -14.66 6.55
C LEU A 63 5.30 -15.43 6.28
N LEU A 64 4.89 -15.54 5.02
CA LEU A 64 3.64 -16.22 4.63
C LEU A 64 3.72 -17.74 4.72
N GLU A 65 4.90 -18.31 4.47
CA GLU A 65 5.16 -19.74 4.67
C GLU A 65 5.30 -20.12 6.15
N HIS A 66 5.40 -19.14 7.07
CA HIS A 66 5.65 -19.32 8.50
C HIS A 66 6.93 -20.10 8.82
N THR A 67 7.93 -20.02 7.94
CA THR A 67 9.23 -20.70 8.13
C THR A 67 10.21 -19.90 9.01
N GLN A 68 9.94 -18.61 9.18
CA GLN A 68 10.70 -17.73 10.04
C GLN A 68 9.81 -16.93 11.00
N PRO A 69 10.29 -16.62 12.22
CA PRO A 69 9.65 -15.63 13.07
C PRO A 69 9.59 -14.26 12.37
N VAL A 70 8.49 -13.53 12.55
CA VAL A 70 8.26 -12.24 11.87
C VAL A 70 9.40 -11.23 12.11
N GLU A 71 10.01 -11.24 13.30
CA GLU A 71 11.11 -10.33 13.65
C GLU A 71 12.36 -10.55 12.78
N LYS A 72 12.53 -11.75 12.21
CA LYS A 72 13.64 -12.06 11.31
C LYS A 72 13.38 -11.67 9.85
N THR A 73 12.15 -11.31 9.51
CA THR A 73 11.78 -10.84 8.17
C THR A 73 11.81 -9.31 8.08
N ILE A 74 11.98 -8.62 9.21
CA ILE A 74 12.00 -7.16 9.28
C ILE A 74 13.41 -6.64 9.13
N ILE A 75 13.58 -5.64 8.27
CA ILE A 75 14.82 -4.90 8.10
C ILE A 75 14.57 -3.40 8.25
N GLY A 76 15.57 -2.68 8.80
CA GLY A 76 15.53 -1.22 8.84
C GLY A 76 15.77 -0.62 7.46
N THR A 77 15.24 0.56 7.22
CA THR A 77 15.48 1.33 5.99
C THR A 77 16.18 2.67 6.28
N ASP A 78 16.65 3.34 5.22
CA ASP A 78 17.19 4.70 5.32
C ASP A 78 16.09 5.78 5.55
N SER A 79 14.82 5.41 5.39
CA SER A 79 13.70 6.32 5.69
C SER A 79 13.46 6.38 7.20
N PRO A 80 13.40 7.58 7.81
CA PRO A 80 13.21 7.70 9.26
C PRO A 80 11.95 6.97 9.75
N ASN A 81 12.08 6.17 10.81
CA ASN A 81 10.98 5.45 11.46
C ASN A 81 10.22 4.48 10.54
N VAL A 82 10.83 4.01 9.45
CA VAL A 82 10.25 3.05 8.52
C VAL A 82 11.07 1.77 8.50
N ASP A 83 10.45 0.68 8.94
CA ASP A 83 10.96 -0.69 8.77
C ASP A 83 10.27 -1.34 7.57
N LEU A 84 10.90 -2.35 6.98
CA LEU A 84 10.43 -3.05 5.80
C LEU A 84 10.42 -4.57 6.01
N ILE A 85 9.36 -5.24 5.60
CA ILE A 85 9.39 -6.66 5.24
C ILE A 85 9.51 -6.72 3.72
N PRO A 86 10.69 -7.07 3.18
CA PRO A 86 10.96 -7.03 1.75
C PRO A 86 10.29 -8.18 1.01
N ALA A 87 10.05 -8.01 -0.29
CA ALA A 87 9.65 -9.07 -1.19
C ALA A 87 10.82 -9.56 -2.06
N HIS A 88 10.65 -10.74 -2.61
CA HIS A 88 11.49 -11.34 -3.64
C HIS A 88 10.59 -12.08 -4.63
N ILE A 89 11.09 -12.40 -5.83
CA ILE A 89 10.33 -13.09 -6.87
C ILE A 89 9.77 -14.46 -6.41
N ASP A 90 10.44 -15.11 -5.46
CA ASP A 90 9.99 -16.38 -4.88
C ASP A 90 8.60 -16.30 -4.25
N LEU A 91 8.14 -15.09 -3.90
CA LEU A 91 6.79 -14.87 -3.38
C LEU A 91 5.69 -15.35 -4.35
N VAL A 92 5.98 -15.50 -5.64
CA VAL A 92 5.07 -16.13 -6.63
C VAL A 92 4.71 -17.56 -6.22
N ALA A 93 5.64 -18.30 -5.61
CA ALA A 93 5.43 -19.70 -5.24
C ALA A 93 4.33 -19.85 -4.17
N ILE A 94 4.11 -18.85 -3.33
CA ILE A 94 3.09 -18.86 -2.27
C ILE A 94 1.68 -19.15 -2.82
N GLU A 95 1.33 -18.66 -4.00
CA GLU A 95 0.01 -18.91 -4.59
C GLU A 95 -0.21 -20.39 -4.94
N ILE A 96 0.87 -21.16 -5.13
CA ILE A 96 0.85 -22.58 -5.43
C ILE A 96 0.99 -23.40 -4.13
N GLU A 97 1.95 -23.06 -3.29
CA GLU A 97 2.30 -23.82 -2.09
C GLU A 97 1.22 -23.78 -1.01
N LEU A 98 0.49 -22.68 -0.92
CA LEU A 98 -0.63 -22.54 0.03
C LEU A 98 -1.96 -23.09 -0.50
N VAL A 99 -2.04 -23.69 -1.69
CA VAL A 99 -3.32 -24.14 -2.28
C VAL A 99 -4.07 -25.10 -1.35
N ASP A 100 -3.36 -26.05 -0.73
CA ASP A 100 -3.93 -27.08 0.14
C ASP A 100 -3.89 -26.71 1.64
N GLN A 101 -3.46 -25.48 1.96
CA GLN A 101 -3.38 -25.02 3.35
C GLN A 101 -4.73 -24.52 3.86
N ASP A 102 -5.15 -25.05 5.00
CA ASP A 102 -6.34 -24.53 5.69
C ASP A 102 -6.14 -23.08 6.13
N GLN A 103 -7.15 -22.24 5.91
CA GLN A 103 -7.11 -20.82 6.27
C GLN A 103 -5.97 -20.05 5.60
N ARG A 104 -5.60 -20.41 4.40
CA ARG A 104 -4.52 -19.78 3.62
C ARG A 104 -4.71 -18.26 3.40
N GLU A 105 -5.93 -17.77 3.47
CA GLU A 105 -6.25 -16.34 3.36
C GLU A 105 -5.92 -15.54 4.64
N TYR A 106 -5.59 -16.24 5.74
CA TYR A 106 -5.29 -15.65 7.05
C TYR A 106 -3.80 -15.71 7.43
N MET A 107 -2.94 -16.19 6.55
CA MET A 107 -1.52 -16.42 6.87
C MET A 107 -0.82 -15.11 7.25
N LEU A 108 -1.01 -14.04 6.46
CA LEU A 108 -0.43 -12.73 6.76
C LEU A 108 -0.97 -12.16 8.07
N LYS A 109 -2.29 -12.22 8.30
CA LYS A 109 -2.91 -11.74 9.53
C LYS A 109 -2.32 -12.39 10.77
N LYS A 110 -2.18 -13.72 10.76
CA LYS A 110 -1.58 -14.49 11.86
C LYS A 110 -0.12 -14.15 12.07
N ALA A 111 0.64 -13.95 10.99
CA ALA A 111 2.07 -13.69 11.03
C ALA A 111 2.40 -12.32 11.65
N ILE A 112 1.60 -11.28 11.37
CA ILE A 112 1.89 -9.90 11.80
C ILE A 112 1.22 -9.51 13.13
N GLU A 113 0.25 -10.27 13.61
CA GLU A 113 -0.45 -9.98 14.88
C GLU A 113 0.50 -9.78 16.07
N PRO A 114 1.56 -10.61 16.26
CA PRO A 114 2.49 -10.45 17.40
C PRO A 114 3.23 -9.12 17.45
N ILE A 115 3.47 -8.50 16.29
CA ILE A 115 4.25 -7.25 16.18
C ILE A 115 3.38 -6.02 15.97
N ARG A 116 2.07 -6.20 15.78
CA ARG A 116 1.13 -5.12 15.44
C ARG A 116 1.20 -3.93 16.40
N SER A 117 1.35 -4.19 17.70
CA SER A 117 1.42 -3.14 18.73
C SER A 117 2.73 -2.37 18.76
N GLN A 118 3.76 -2.80 18.03
CA GLN A 118 5.07 -2.16 17.97
C GLN A 118 5.11 -0.98 16.99
N TYR A 119 4.10 -0.88 16.10
CA TYR A 119 3.98 0.13 15.05
C TYR A 119 2.73 0.97 15.22
N ASP A 120 2.78 2.23 14.77
CA ASP A 120 1.59 3.09 14.66
C ASP A 120 0.76 2.68 13.44
N TYR A 121 1.45 2.40 12.32
CA TYR A 121 0.83 1.93 11.07
C TYR A 121 1.64 0.79 10.46
N ILE A 122 0.91 -0.17 9.88
CA ILE A 122 1.46 -1.22 9.01
C ILE A 122 0.85 -0.99 7.63
N LEU A 123 1.67 -0.67 6.64
CA LEU A 123 1.24 -0.47 5.25
C LEU A 123 1.60 -1.70 4.42
N ILE A 124 0.63 -2.23 3.65
CA ILE A 124 0.84 -3.40 2.81
C ILE A 124 0.76 -2.97 1.34
N ASP A 125 1.87 -3.09 0.59
CA ASP A 125 1.88 -2.87 -0.86
C ASP A 125 1.39 -4.11 -1.59
N CYS A 126 0.26 -4.01 -2.28
CA CYS A 126 -0.38 -5.14 -2.93
C CYS A 126 -0.01 -5.26 -4.41
N ALA A 127 0.16 -6.49 -4.89
CA ALA A 127 0.30 -6.82 -6.31
C ALA A 127 -0.92 -6.33 -7.13
N PRO A 128 -0.77 -6.11 -8.45
CA PRO A 128 -1.88 -5.72 -9.33
C PRO A 128 -2.77 -6.91 -9.71
N SER A 129 -3.01 -7.82 -8.80
CA SER A 129 -3.86 -9.00 -8.97
C SER A 129 -4.85 -9.09 -7.81
N LEU A 130 -5.91 -9.86 -7.99
CA LEU A 130 -6.83 -10.22 -6.91
C LEU A 130 -6.60 -11.67 -6.47
N GLY A 131 -5.35 -12.15 -6.53
CA GLY A 131 -4.90 -13.46 -6.10
C GLY A 131 -4.79 -13.62 -4.59
N LEU A 132 -4.22 -14.74 -4.16
CA LEU A 132 -4.11 -15.11 -2.75
C LEU A 132 -3.31 -14.08 -1.92
N LEU A 133 -2.27 -13.48 -2.50
CA LEU A 133 -1.48 -12.43 -1.83
C LEU A 133 -2.34 -11.20 -1.48
N THR A 134 -3.13 -10.72 -2.43
CA THR A 134 -4.03 -9.59 -2.20
C THR A 134 -5.16 -9.95 -1.24
N LEU A 135 -5.70 -11.18 -1.28
CA LEU A 135 -6.68 -11.65 -0.30
C LEU A 135 -6.09 -11.70 1.11
N ASN A 136 -4.84 -12.15 1.27
CA ASN A 136 -4.14 -12.11 2.55
C ASN A 136 -3.98 -10.67 3.07
N ALA A 137 -3.58 -9.74 2.21
CA ALA A 137 -3.44 -8.33 2.56
C ALA A 137 -4.77 -7.73 3.04
N LEU A 138 -5.86 -7.94 2.29
CA LEU A 138 -7.20 -7.43 2.65
C LEU A 138 -7.78 -8.13 3.89
N THR A 139 -7.45 -9.41 4.12
CA THR A 139 -7.90 -10.16 5.31
C THR A 139 -7.17 -9.68 6.57
N ALA A 140 -5.91 -9.25 6.43
CA ALA A 140 -5.11 -8.73 7.53
C ALA A 140 -5.39 -7.25 7.83
N ALA A 141 -5.83 -6.48 6.85
CA ALA A 141 -5.97 -5.03 6.96
C ALA A 141 -7.22 -4.60 7.77
N ASP A 142 -7.11 -3.48 8.47
CA ASP A 142 -8.26 -2.78 9.05
C ASP A 142 -8.97 -1.93 7.98
N SER A 143 -8.19 -1.39 7.02
CA SER A 143 -8.75 -0.59 5.94
C SER A 143 -7.89 -0.66 4.67
N VAL A 144 -8.45 -0.16 3.56
CA VAL A 144 -7.79 -0.16 2.26
C VAL A 144 -7.76 1.23 1.64
N ILE A 145 -6.57 1.69 1.21
CA ILE A 145 -6.39 2.84 0.33
C ILE A 145 -6.45 2.35 -1.11
N ILE A 146 -7.26 3.01 -1.94
CA ILE A 146 -7.48 2.66 -3.34
C ILE A 146 -6.91 3.78 -4.23
N PRO A 147 -5.67 3.66 -4.73
CA PRO A 147 -5.14 4.61 -5.71
C PRO A 147 -5.88 4.50 -7.04
N ILE A 148 -6.33 5.64 -7.56
CA ILE A 148 -7.10 5.75 -8.81
C ILE A 148 -6.37 6.71 -9.74
N GLN A 149 -5.80 6.20 -10.82
CA GLN A 149 -5.19 7.01 -11.86
C GLN A 149 -6.26 7.81 -12.62
N CYS A 150 -6.05 9.11 -12.81
CA CYS A 150 -7.00 10.00 -13.50
C CYS A 150 -6.98 9.78 -15.03
N GLU A 151 -7.37 8.56 -15.47
CA GLU A 151 -7.46 8.12 -16.87
C GLU A 151 -8.78 7.41 -17.17
N TYR A 152 -9.12 7.24 -18.45
CA TYR A 152 -10.44 6.78 -18.93
C TYR A 152 -10.95 5.47 -18.30
N PHE A 153 -10.08 4.48 -18.12
CA PHE A 153 -10.48 3.18 -17.55
C PHE A 153 -10.44 3.12 -16.01
N ALA A 154 -10.36 4.26 -15.34
CA ALA A 154 -10.22 4.31 -13.88
C ALA A 154 -11.42 3.66 -13.15
N LEU A 155 -12.63 3.91 -13.62
CA LEU A 155 -13.86 3.45 -12.97
C LEU A 155 -14.20 1.97 -13.25
N GLU A 156 -13.76 1.41 -14.37
CA GLU A 156 -14.03 0.01 -14.71
C GLU A 156 -13.32 -0.95 -13.73
N GLY A 157 -12.03 -0.70 -13.45
CA GLY A 157 -11.27 -1.49 -12.48
C GLY A 157 -11.76 -1.33 -11.05
N LEU A 158 -12.29 -0.14 -10.71
CA LEU A 158 -12.78 0.17 -9.36
C LEU A 158 -13.96 -0.72 -8.98
N GLY A 159 -14.92 -0.94 -9.89
CA GLY A 159 -16.09 -1.78 -9.62
C GLY A 159 -15.73 -3.22 -9.26
N LYS A 160 -14.73 -3.81 -9.94
CA LYS A 160 -14.24 -5.16 -9.65
C LYS A 160 -13.56 -5.23 -8.28
N LEU A 161 -12.72 -4.25 -7.95
CA LEU A 161 -12.06 -4.18 -6.65
C LEU A 161 -13.08 -4.03 -5.51
N LEU A 162 -14.07 -3.14 -5.64
CA LEU A 162 -15.12 -2.96 -4.64
C LEU A 162 -15.94 -4.25 -4.41
N ASN A 163 -16.20 -5.03 -5.46
CA ASN A 163 -16.85 -6.33 -5.33
C ASN A 163 -15.96 -7.34 -4.58
N THR A 164 -14.64 -7.32 -4.81
CA THR A 164 -13.69 -8.15 -4.07
C THR A 164 -13.65 -7.74 -2.59
N ILE A 165 -13.58 -6.44 -2.28
CA ILE A 165 -13.62 -5.94 -0.90
C ILE A 165 -14.90 -6.42 -0.20
N LYS A 166 -16.07 -6.28 -0.82
CA LYS A 166 -17.34 -6.79 -0.28
C LYS A 166 -17.33 -8.30 -0.05
N SER A 167 -16.68 -9.06 -0.91
CA SER A 167 -16.51 -10.51 -0.73
C SER A 167 -15.61 -10.83 0.45
N VAL A 168 -14.49 -10.11 0.62
CA VAL A 168 -13.60 -10.25 1.76
C VAL A 168 -14.33 -9.87 3.06
N GLN A 169 -15.06 -8.76 3.08
CA GLN A 169 -15.87 -8.36 4.24
C GLN A 169 -16.86 -9.44 4.65
N ARG A 170 -17.53 -10.06 3.69
CA ARG A 170 -18.53 -11.09 3.97
C ARG A 170 -17.94 -12.40 4.50
N ILE A 171 -16.75 -12.80 4.00
CA ILE A 171 -16.22 -14.17 4.18
C ILE A 171 -15.05 -14.20 5.16
N HIS A 172 -14.15 -13.23 5.11
CA HIS A 172 -12.85 -13.29 5.79
C HIS A 172 -12.62 -12.19 6.82
N ASN A 173 -13.05 -10.93 6.53
CA ASN A 173 -12.75 -9.79 7.38
C ASN A 173 -13.94 -8.79 7.42
N PRO A 174 -14.94 -9.03 8.27
CA PRO A 174 -16.12 -8.16 8.39
C PRO A 174 -15.78 -6.70 8.78
N GLU A 175 -14.66 -6.49 9.45
CA GLU A 175 -14.21 -5.18 9.94
C GLU A 175 -13.43 -4.38 8.89
N LEU A 176 -13.11 -4.97 7.72
CA LEU A 176 -12.38 -4.27 6.67
C LEU A 176 -13.17 -3.06 6.18
N ASP A 177 -12.55 -1.87 6.23
CA ASP A 177 -13.16 -0.63 5.77
C ASP A 177 -12.39 -0.04 4.56
N ILE A 178 -12.98 0.95 3.90
CA ILE A 178 -12.29 1.74 2.88
C ILE A 178 -11.69 2.98 3.55
N GLU A 179 -10.36 3.03 3.69
CA GLU A 179 -9.65 4.20 4.22
C GLU A 179 -9.89 5.44 3.36
N GLY A 180 -9.79 5.25 2.07
CA GLY A 180 -10.10 6.27 1.09
C GLY A 180 -9.65 5.92 -0.33
N MET A 181 -10.22 6.63 -1.28
CA MET A 181 -9.84 6.60 -2.70
C MET A 181 -8.88 7.76 -2.97
N LEU A 182 -7.68 7.46 -3.44
CA LEU A 182 -6.63 8.45 -3.71
C LEU A 182 -6.50 8.69 -5.21
N LEU A 183 -6.83 9.89 -5.66
CA LEU A 183 -6.61 10.28 -7.05
C LEU A 183 -5.12 10.51 -7.30
N THR A 184 -4.57 9.81 -8.30
CA THR A 184 -3.14 9.82 -8.62
C THR A 184 -2.89 10.29 -10.06
N MET A 185 -1.65 10.75 -10.31
CA MET A 185 -1.20 11.21 -11.64
C MET A 185 -2.13 12.26 -12.26
N TYR A 186 -2.75 13.06 -11.41
CA TYR A 186 -3.65 14.12 -11.85
C TYR A 186 -2.89 15.23 -12.57
N ASP A 187 -3.40 15.64 -13.72
CA ASP A 187 -2.91 16.80 -14.47
C ASP A 187 -4.09 17.77 -14.70
N PRO A 188 -4.12 18.95 -14.05
CA PRO A 188 -5.23 19.89 -14.15
C PRO A 188 -5.41 20.46 -15.57
N ARG A 189 -4.40 20.37 -16.43
CA ARG A 189 -4.44 20.83 -17.84
C ARG A 189 -5.21 19.87 -18.73
N LEU A 190 -5.40 18.62 -18.30
CA LEU A 190 -6.08 17.59 -19.09
C LEU A 190 -7.56 17.55 -18.75
N ARG A 191 -8.42 17.77 -19.76
CA ARG A 191 -9.86 17.65 -19.62
C ARG A 191 -10.29 16.29 -19.07
N LEU A 192 -9.64 15.23 -19.51
CA LEU A 192 -9.93 13.87 -19.06
C LEU A 192 -9.67 13.70 -17.56
N SER A 193 -8.55 14.22 -17.05
CA SER A 193 -8.24 14.14 -15.62
C SER A 193 -9.31 14.84 -14.77
N ASN A 194 -9.80 16.00 -15.22
CA ASN A 194 -10.88 16.72 -14.55
C ASN A 194 -12.19 15.94 -14.60
N GLN A 195 -12.54 15.33 -15.74
CA GLN A 195 -13.74 14.50 -15.86
C GLN A 195 -13.71 13.28 -14.92
N VAL A 196 -12.56 12.59 -14.81
CA VAL A 196 -12.41 11.45 -13.89
C VAL A 196 -12.54 11.92 -12.44
N LEU A 197 -11.90 13.05 -12.07
CA LEU A 197 -12.04 13.64 -10.75
C LEU A 197 -13.50 13.91 -10.40
N ASP A 198 -14.25 14.57 -11.31
CA ASP A 198 -15.66 14.92 -11.10
C ASP A 198 -16.54 13.67 -10.96
N GLU A 199 -16.32 12.66 -11.80
CA GLU A 199 -17.09 11.40 -11.73
C GLU A 199 -16.79 10.61 -10.45
N VAL A 200 -15.54 10.51 -10.04
CA VAL A 200 -15.18 9.83 -8.78
C VAL A 200 -15.79 10.57 -7.58
N LYS A 201 -15.67 11.90 -7.53
CA LYS A 201 -16.26 12.71 -6.45
C LYS A 201 -17.78 12.65 -6.44
N LYS A 202 -18.43 12.60 -7.60
CA LYS A 202 -19.89 12.50 -7.71
C LYS A 202 -20.43 11.19 -7.13
N HIS A 203 -19.72 10.07 -7.31
CA HIS A 203 -20.19 8.75 -6.89
C HIS A 203 -19.66 8.32 -5.54
N PHE A 204 -18.54 8.87 -5.07
CA PHE A 204 -17.80 8.41 -3.88
C PHE A 204 -17.31 9.56 -3.00
N SER A 205 -17.98 10.71 -2.95
CA SER A 205 -17.53 11.95 -2.32
C SER A 205 -16.97 11.75 -0.90
N GLU A 206 -17.61 10.94 -0.07
CA GLU A 206 -17.22 10.71 1.32
C GLU A 206 -16.00 9.77 1.46
N MET A 207 -15.69 9.02 0.40
CA MET A 207 -14.59 8.06 0.38
C MET A 207 -13.33 8.61 -0.29
N VAL A 208 -13.40 9.77 -0.95
CA VAL A 208 -12.26 10.34 -1.69
C VAL A 208 -11.44 11.21 -0.77
N PHE A 209 -10.11 11.00 -0.74
CA PHE A 209 -9.19 11.91 -0.09
C PHE A 209 -9.28 13.32 -0.70
N GLU A 210 -9.21 14.35 0.13
CA GLU A 210 -9.10 15.74 -0.35
C GLU A 210 -7.78 15.95 -1.09
N THR A 211 -6.74 15.30 -0.61
CA THR A 211 -5.41 15.30 -1.21
C THR A 211 -5.41 14.54 -2.54
N ILE A 212 -4.85 15.18 -3.56
CA ILE A 212 -4.68 14.62 -4.92
C ILE A 212 -3.19 14.55 -5.25
N ILE A 213 -2.71 13.39 -5.68
CA ILE A 213 -1.32 13.23 -6.12
C ILE A 213 -1.20 13.67 -7.58
N GLN A 214 -0.54 14.80 -7.78
CA GLN A 214 -0.32 15.34 -9.12
C GLN A 214 0.75 14.53 -9.87
N ARG A 215 0.64 14.51 -11.22
CA ARG A 215 1.69 13.95 -12.07
C ARG A 215 3.01 14.70 -11.82
N ASN A 216 4.04 13.98 -11.39
CA ASN A 216 5.33 14.57 -11.03
C ASN A 216 6.47 13.64 -11.48
N VAL A 217 7.41 14.17 -12.26
CA VAL A 217 8.56 13.41 -12.80
C VAL A 217 9.45 12.91 -11.67
N ARG A 218 9.64 13.69 -10.61
CA ARG A 218 10.46 13.30 -9.45
C ARG A 218 9.96 12.03 -8.75
N LEU A 219 8.63 11.83 -8.71
CA LEU A 219 8.04 10.57 -8.19
C LEU A 219 8.38 9.34 -9.05
N SER A 220 8.66 9.54 -10.33
CA SER A 220 9.07 8.47 -11.24
C SER A 220 10.59 8.24 -11.21
N GLU A 221 11.37 9.25 -10.89
CA GLU A 221 12.83 9.18 -10.78
C GLU A 221 13.28 8.56 -9.44
N ALA A 222 12.71 8.97 -8.33
CA ALA A 222 13.11 8.58 -6.99
C ALA A 222 13.33 7.06 -6.80
N PRO A 223 12.45 6.16 -7.29
CA PRO A 223 12.65 4.72 -7.15
C PRO A 223 13.91 4.19 -7.84
N SER A 224 14.40 4.85 -8.92
CA SER A 224 15.64 4.44 -9.59
C SER A 224 16.90 4.73 -8.75
N PHE A 225 16.77 5.54 -7.70
CA PHE A 225 17.79 5.81 -6.70
C PHE A 225 17.58 5.04 -5.41
N GLY A 226 16.51 4.22 -5.32
CA GLY A 226 16.15 3.52 -4.09
C GLY A 226 15.70 4.47 -2.98
N GLU A 227 15.08 5.59 -3.33
CA GLU A 227 14.72 6.65 -2.39
C GLU A 227 13.23 7.00 -2.44
N SER A 228 12.66 7.29 -1.28
CA SER A 228 11.35 7.95 -1.22
C SER A 228 11.46 9.38 -1.78
N ILE A 229 10.32 9.96 -2.20
CA ILE A 229 10.30 11.33 -2.70
C ILE A 229 10.76 12.34 -1.63
N ILE A 230 10.51 12.06 -0.36
CA ILE A 230 10.93 12.91 0.76
C ILE A 230 12.46 12.99 0.86
N LYS A 231 13.15 11.85 0.63
CA LYS A 231 14.61 11.79 0.63
C LYS A 231 15.20 12.34 -0.68
N TYR A 232 14.58 11.99 -1.81
CA TYR A 232 15.06 12.34 -3.14
C TYR A 232 14.92 13.84 -3.46
N ASP A 233 13.73 14.42 -3.21
CA ASP A 233 13.43 15.84 -3.45
C ASP A 233 12.29 16.31 -2.55
N ALA A 234 12.62 16.67 -1.29
CA ALA A 234 11.66 17.13 -0.29
C ALA A 234 10.92 18.43 -0.69
N SER A 235 11.48 19.19 -1.65
CA SER A 235 10.87 20.42 -2.16
C SER A 235 9.91 20.21 -3.32
N SER A 236 9.83 19.00 -3.85
CA SER A 236 8.99 18.68 -5.00
C SER A 236 7.50 18.71 -4.65
N LYS A 237 6.67 18.94 -5.67
CA LYS A 237 5.21 18.84 -5.53
C LYS A 237 4.76 17.44 -5.12
N GLY A 238 5.53 16.42 -5.51
CA GLY A 238 5.29 15.04 -5.07
C GLY A 238 5.45 14.86 -3.57
N ALA A 239 6.52 15.41 -2.99
CA ALA A 239 6.75 15.40 -1.55
C ALA A 239 5.65 16.15 -0.78
N GLU A 240 5.29 17.36 -1.24
CA GLU A 240 4.20 18.14 -0.67
C GLU A 240 2.87 17.36 -0.67
N ASN A 241 2.53 16.70 -1.79
CA ASN A 241 1.29 15.93 -1.88
C ASN A 241 1.27 14.74 -0.90
N TYR A 242 2.37 13.97 -0.78
CA TYR A 242 2.39 12.84 0.16
C TYR A 242 2.45 13.26 1.62
N LEU A 243 3.09 14.38 1.96
CA LEU A 243 3.01 14.96 3.30
C LEU A 243 1.58 15.41 3.62
N SER A 244 0.88 16.04 2.66
CA SER A 244 -0.53 16.42 2.81
C SER A 244 -1.41 15.19 3.03
N LEU A 245 -1.20 14.12 2.26
CA LEU A 245 -1.92 12.86 2.44
C LEU A 245 -1.68 12.25 3.83
N ALA A 246 -0.42 12.27 4.30
CA ALA A 246 -0.09 11.76 5.63
C ALA A 246 -0.80 12.57 6.73
N HIS A 247 -0.84 13.89 6.62
CA HIS A 247 -1.59 14.74 7.56
C HIS A 247 -3.09 14.46 7.53
N GLU A 248 -3.68 14.33 6.34
CA GLU A 248 -5.11 14.02 6.17
C GLU A 248 -5.45 12.65 6.79
N LEU A 249 -4.62 11.63 6.54
CA LEU A 249 -4.78 10.31 7.13
C LEU A 249 -4.71 10.35 8.66
N LEU A 250 -3.72 11.06 9.22
CA LEU A 250 -3.57 11.20 10.68
C LEU A 250 -4.77 11.93 11.30
N GLN A 251 -5.29 12.96 10.65
CA GLN A 251 -6.45 13.70 11.11
C GLN A 251 -7.71 12.84 11.09
N LYS A 252 -7.96 12.12 10.01
CA LYS A 252 -9.09 11.20 9.85
C LYS A 252 -9.08 10.11 10.93
N ASN A 253 -7.92 9.52 11.21
CA ASN A 253 -7.79 8.44 12.19
C ASN A 253 -7.84 8.94 13.66
N ARG A 254 -7.58 10.22 13.94
CA ARG A 254 -7.81 10.81 15.28
C ARG A 254 -9.28 11.05 15.60
N GLN A 255 -10.10 11.28 14.59
CA GLN A 255 -11.55 11.52 14.75
C GLN A 255 -12.35 10.22 14.91
N ALA A 256 -11.76 9.08 14.53
CA ALA A 256 -12.39 7.76 14.61
C ALA A 256 -12.19 7.06 15.98
N VAL A 257 -11.43 7.65 16.90
CA VAL A 257 -11.20 7.21 18.29
C VAL A 257 -12.05 8.04 19.24
#